data_2ddd609815d19bb3e3736ff123d0ab46
#
_entry.id   2ddd609815d19bb3e3736ff123d0ab46
#
_cell.length_a   1.000
_cell.length_b   1.000
_cell.length_c   1.000
_cell.angle_alpha   90.00
_cell.angle_beta   90.00
_cell.angle_gamma   90.00
#
_symmetry.space_group_name_H-M   'P 1'
#
loop_
_entity.id
_entity.type
_entity.pdbx_description
1 polymer ?
#
loop_
_entity_poly.entity_id
_entity_poly.type
_entity_poly.pdbx_seq_one_letter_code
_entity_poly.pdbx_strand_id
1 'polypeptide(L)'
;MPPEQRRIRNLLIASVLLFVASTPSGLNAQEAKPSVEMPEAHFHHLHLNTTDPKAAIDFYTSKFDCERAKFAGVSDGVWAQKSWLLFNKVNKPPVWHLNSAVWHFGWGAEDMKTVYAKHVAAGAKFFTPLTDISDIGGNTGAKDLFYFAYLQSPDNALIEINTASHHHFGHLHLFSADPVAAAEWYMKYLGAKRRSNRPLSREPRFYRGNQIGPSASMMIDNVNLIIYPVEYAKKNYVDHWKGKTEIESTRGHVVDHIAFSFDNLAAALERMRKDGVKVTDEIRTTNKGKVKSAFIEGPDKISIELIEGHARKE
;
A
#
# COMPACT_ATOMS: atom_id res chain seq x y z
N MET A 1 23.73 62.52 -14.76
CA MET A 1 24.16 63.04 -16.08
C MET A 1 24.42 61.87 -16.98
N PRO A 2 23.78 61.76 -18.14
CA PRO A 2 24.09 60.83 -19.24
C PRO A 2 24.99 61.54 -20.27
N PRO A 3 25.26 61.08 -21.49
CA PRO A 3 25.15 59.81 -22.17
C PRO A 3 26.40 59.50 -23.02
N GLU A 4 26.42 58.39 -23.80
CA GLU A 4 26.66 58.52 -25.24
C GLU A 4 26.50 57.19 -26.01
N GLN A 5 25.71 57.31 -27.07
CA GLN A 5 25.56 56.32 -28.14
C GLN A 5 26.74 56.35 -29.10
N ARG A 6 27.11 55.21 -29.71
CA ARG A 6 27.62 55.18 -31.07
C ARG A 6 27.22 53.92 -31.81
N ARG A 7 26.53 54.15 -32.94
CA ARG A 7 26.27 53.23 -34.07
C ARG A 7 27.54 53.07 -34.92
N ILE A 8 27.78 51.93 -35.51
CA ILE A 8 28.43 51.71 -36.84
C ILE A 8 27.92 50.31 -37.29
N ARG A 9 27.12 50.19 -38.25
CA ARG A 9 27.14 50.12 -39.74
C ARG A 9 27.70 48.81 -40.30
N ASN A 10 26.79 48.14 -41.00
CA ASN A 10 26.83 47.03 -41.95
C ASN A 10 28.11 46.85 -42.76
N LEU A 11 28.52 45.57 -42.92
CA LEU A 11 29.21 45.14 -44.16
C LEU A 11 28.68 43.73 -44.52
N LEU A 12 28.08 43.68 -45.74
CA LEU A 12 27.72 42.45 -46.45
C LEU A 12 28.98 41.85 -47.05
N ILE A 13 29.24 40.56 -46.81
CA ILE A 13 30.11 39.75 -47.67
C ILE A 13 29.35 38.48 -48.04
N ALA A 14 29.04 38.37 -49.32
CA ALA A 14 28.54 37.20 -50.00
C ALA A 14 29.65 36.15 -50.13
N SER A 15 29.43 34.93 -49.67
CA SER A 15 30.31 33.81 -50.01
C SER A 15 29.46 32.61 -50.45
N VAL A 16 29.87 32.13 -51.60
CA VAL A 16 29.31 31.08 -52.44
C VAL A 16 29.16 29.76 -51.71
N LEU A 17 27.97 29.19 -51.80
CA LEU A 17 27.65 27.84 -51.29
C LEU A 17 28.08 26.78 -52.29
N LEU A 18 29.04 25.93 -51.94
CA LEU A 18 29.25 24.63 -52.55
C LEU A 18 28.31 23.62 -51.92
N PHE A 19 27.35 23.09 -52.67
CA PHE A 19 26.53 21.95 -52.29
C PHE A 19 27.35 20.68 -52.43
N VAL A 20 27.71 20.05 -51.29
CA VAL A 20 28.11 18.65 -51.24
C VAL A 20 26.89 17.85 -50.80
N ALA A 21 26.35 17.07 -51.72
CA ALA A 21 25.26 16.14 -51.43
C ALA A 21 25.82 14.97 -50.61
N SER A 22 25.56 14.97 -49.32
CA SER A 22 25.77 13.82 -48.44
C SER A 22 24.46 13.03 -48.38
N THR A 23 24.49 11.80 -48.85
CA THR A 23 23.42 10.82 -48.69
C THR A 23 23.22 10.53 -47.20
N PRO A 24 22.01 10.58 -46.67
CA PRO A 24 21.78 10.15 -45.29
C PRO A 24 21.88 8.63 -45.21
N SER A 25 22.89 8.12 -44.50
CA SER A 25 22.95 6.75 -44.01
C SER A 25 21.73 6.51 -43.16
N GLY A 26 20.89 5.56 -43.57
CA GLY A 26 19.71 5.16 -42.82
C GLY A 26 20.09 4.65 -41.44
N LEU A 27 19.90 5.49 -40.43
CA LEU A 27 19.73 5.05 -39.06
C LEU A 27 18.34 4.42 -38.99
N ASN A 28 18.29 3.09 -38.96
CA ASN A 28 17.11 2.36 -38.53
C ASN A 28 16.74 2.88 -37.13
N ALA A 29 15.84 3.83 -37.07
CA ALA A 29 15.09 4.09 -35.83
C ALA A 29 14.28 2.83 -35.58
N GLN A 30 14.78 1.98 -34.68
CA GLN A 30 14.05 0.87 -34.14
C GLN A 30 12.88 1.51 -33.42
N GLU A 31 11.67 1.46 -34.02
CA GLU A 31 10.45 1.91 -33.41
C GLU A 31 10.38 1.22 -32.04
N ALA A 32 10.51 2.01 -30.97
CA ALA A 32 10.27 1.54 -29.62
C ALA A 32 8.84 1.00 -29.62
N LYS A 33 8.71 -0.33 -29.48
CA LYS A 33 7.40 -0.95 -29.29
C LYS A 33 6.71 -0.16 -28.19
N PRO A 34 5.45 0.26 -28.38
CA PRO A 34 4.72 0.96 -27.33
C PRO A 34 4.80 0.10 -26.08
N SER A 35 5.33 0.64 -25.00
CA SER A 35 5.28 0.01 -23.69
C SER A 35 3.81 -0.15 -23.37
N VAL A 36 3.32 -1.39 -23.37
CA VAL A 36 1.96 -1.68 -22.93
C VAL A 36 1.92 -1.22 -21.47
N GLU A 37 1.24 -0.11 -21.24
CA GLU A 37 1.05 0.43 -19.90
C GLU A 37 0.41 -0.64 -19.03
N MET A 38 0.92 -0.84 -17.81
CA MET A 38 0.29 -1.80 -16.90
C MET A 38 -1.13 -1.33 -16.60
N PRO A 39 -2.12 -2.24 -16.65
CA PRO A 39 -3.47 -1.91 -16.20
C PRO A 39 -3.41 -1.35 -14.77
N GLU A 40 -4.07 -0.23 -14.52
CA GLU A 40 -4.14 0.37 -13.19
C GLU A 40 -4.86 -0.61 -12.25
N ALA A 41 -4.22 -0.91 -11.12
CA ALA A 41 -4.83 -1.73 -10.09
C ALA A 41 -5.58 -0.85 -9.09
N HIS A 42 -6.64 -1.40 -8.51
CA HIS A 42 -7.38 -0.77 -7.41
C HIS A 42 -7.28 -1.62 -6.16
N PHE A 43 -7.23 -0.98 -4.98
CA PHE A 43 -7.27 -1.71 -3.72
C PHE A 43 -8.63 -2.37 -3.55
N HIS A 44 -8.65 -3.69 -3.32
CA HIS A 44 -9.92 -4.44 -3.28
C HIS A 44 -10.29 -4.86 -1.87
N HIS A 45 -9.41 -5.58 -1.15
CA HIS A 45 -9.72 -6.05 0.19
C HIS A 45 -8.48 -6.43 1.02
N LEU A 46 -8.68 -6.51 2.33
CA LEU A 46 -7.88 -7.34 3.22
C LEU A 46 -8.62 -8.64 3.50
N HIS A 47 -7.91 -9.77 3.48
CA HIS A 47 -8.45 -11.05 3.88
C HIS A 47 -7.84 -11.48 5.21
N LEU A 48 -8.72 -11.72 6.19
CA LEU A 48 -8.35 -12.04 7.54
C LEU A 48 -8.71 -13.49 7.88
N ASN A 49 -7.80 -14.22 8.51
CA ASN A 49 -8.10 -15.49 9.11
C ASN A 49 -8.71 -15.29 10.50
N THR A 50 -9.78 -16.01 10.81
CA THR A 50 -10.47 -15.94 12.09
C THR A 50 -11.09 -17.30 12.45
N THR A 51 -11.16 -17.61 13.72
CA THR A 51 -11.90 -18.80 14.19
C THR A 51 -13.41 -18.55 14.23
N ASP A 52 -13.85 -17.28 14.34
CA ASP A 52 -15.26 -16.90 14.36
C ASP A 52 -15.52 -15.67 13.46
N PRO A 53 -15.83 -15.88 12.16
CA PRO A 53 -16.13 -14.79 11.22
C PRO A 53 -17.29 -13.89 11.70
N LYS A 54 -18.29 -14.44 12.38
CA LYS A 54 -19.40 -13.64 12.88
C LYS A 54 -18.94 -12.66 13.97
N ALA A 55 -18.21 -13.14 14.95
CA ALA A 55 -17.66 -12.28 16.00
C ALA A 55 -16.68 -11.23 15.44
N ALA A 56 -15.86 -11.60 14.45
CA ALA A 56 -14.97 -10.66 13.78
C ALA A 56 -15.77 -9.55 13.08
N ILE A 57 -16.79 -9.89 12.29
CA ILE A 57 -17.64 -8.89 11.62
C ILE A 57 -18.34 -7.99 12.64
N ASP A 58 -18.91 -8.55 13.71
CA ASP A 58 -19.57 -7.78 14.78
C ASP A 58 -18.58 -6.81 15.46
N PHE A 59 -17.33 -7.23 15.65
CA PHE A 59 -16.28 -6.37 16.19
C PHE A 59 -16.03 -5.15 15.30
N TYR A 60 -15.75 -5.35 14.00
CA TYR A 60 -15.44 -4.27 13.10
C TYR A 60 -16.62 -3.31 12.94
N THR A 61 -17.81 -3.82 12.71
CA THR A 61 -19.02 -3.00 12.50
C THR A 61 -19.50 -2.25 13.74
N SER A 62 -19.15 -2.71 14.95
CA SER A 62 -19.47 -2.00 16.19
C SER A 62 -18.47 -0.90 16.55
N LYS A 63 -17.27 -0.93 15.98
CA LYS A 63 -16.18 -0.04 16.41
C LYS A 63 -15.74 0.95 15.34
N PHE A 64 -15.91 0.65 14.08
CA PHE A 64 -15.41 1.45 12.98
C PHE A 64 -16.53 1.86 12.02
N ASP A 65 -16.29 2.91 11.25
CA ASP A 65 -17.18 3.34 10.17
C ASP A 65 -17.11 2.35 9.01
N CYS A 66 -17.89 1.30 9.14
CA CYS A 66 -18.04 0.23 8.16
C CYS A 66 -19.33 -0.55 8.44
N GLU A 67 -19.76 -1.38 7.50
CA GLU A 67 -21.02 -2.10 7.60
C GLU A 67 -20.91 -3.55 7.16
N ARG A 68 -21.77 -4.40 7.71
CA ARG A 68 -21.92 -5.78 7.26
C ARG A 68 -22.52 -5.78 5.86
N ALA A 69 -21.92 -6.54 4.96
CA ALA A 69 -22.42 -6.70 3.61
C ALA A 69 -22.10 -8.10 3.05
N LYS A 70 -22.73 -8.45 1.92
CA LYS A 70 -22.44 -9.70 1.20
C LYS A 70 -21.44 -9.43 0.08
N PHE A 71 -20.26 -10.02 0.17
CA PHE A 71 -19.30 -10.01 -0.92
C PHE A 71 -19.75 -10.96 -2.03
N ALA A 72 -19.81 -10.45 -3.26
CA ALA A 72 -20.33 -11.16 -4.44
C ALA A 72 -21.74 -11.76 -4.22
N GLY A 73 -22.54 -11.15 -3.30
CA GLY A 73 -23.86 -11.65 -2.91
C GLY A 73 -23.84 -13.04 -2.22
N VAL A 74 -22.69 -13.54 -1.80
CA VAL A 74 -22.51 -14.91 -1.25
C VAL A 74 -21.92 -14.89 0.14
N SER A 75 -20.73 -14.33 0.32
CA SER A 75 -19.96 -14.42 1.56
C SER A 75 -20.22 -13.21 2.45
N ASP A 76 -20.41 -13.44 3.75
CA ASP A 76 -20.46 -12.34 4.72
C ASP A 76 -19.10 -11.67 4.82
N GLY A 77 -19.10 -10.34 4.84
CA GLY A 77 -17.91 -9.52 4.99
C GLY A 77 -18.26 -8.16 5.58
N VAL A 78 -17.27 -7.30 5.63
CA VAL A 78 -17.40 -5.90 6.06
C VAL A 78 -17.05 -5.00 4.89
N TRP A 79 -17.98 -4.12 4.54
CA TRP A 79 -17.75 -3.06 3.58
C TRP A 79 -17.23 -1.81 4.30
N ALA A 80 -15.99 -1.43 4.01
CA ALA A 80 -15.32 -0.29 4.59
C ALA A 80 -15.21 0.86 3.56
N GLN A 81 -16.35 1.32 3.08
CA GLN A 81 -16.60 2.41 2.10
C GLN A 81 -16.14 2.11 0.67
N LYS A 82 -14.89 1.78 0.41
CA LYS A 82 -14.35 1.51 -0.93
C LYS A 82 -13.61 0.19 -1.02
N SER A 83 -13.53 -0.54 0.08
CA SER A 83 -12.80 -1.80 0.17
C SER A 83 -13.52 -2.77 1.09
N TRP A 84 -13.17 -4.04 0.99
CA TRP A 84 -13.70 -5.08 1.83
C TRP A 84 -12.72 -5.49 2.92
N LEU A 85 -13.25 -5.92 4.07
CA LEU A 85 -12.59 -6.86 4.96
C LEU A 85 -13.33 -8.20 4.80
N LEU A 86 -12.61 -9.20 4.32
CA LEU A 86 -13.14 -10.55 4.12
C LEU A 86 -12.54 -11.48 5.18
N PHE A 87 -13.28 -12.55 5.52
CA PHE A 87 -12.93 -13.43 6.64
C PHE A 87 -12.93 -14.88 6.21
N ASN A 88 -11.80 -15.54 6.39
CA ASN A 88 -11.66 -16.96 6.18
C ASN A 88 -11.76 -17.68 7.54
N LYS A 89 -12.72 -18.59 7.66
CA LYS A 89 -12.86 -19.40 8.87
C LYS A 89 -11.74 -20.44 8.93
N VAL A 90 -10.96 -20.38 10.00
CA VAL A 90 -9.91 -21.36 10.31
C VAL A 90 -10.26 -22.15 11.57
N ASN A 91 -9.73 -23.39 11.68
CA ASN A 91 -10.04 -24.27 12.79
C ASN A 91 -9.17 -24.03 14.04
N LYS A 92 -8.09 -23.27 13.89
CA LYS A 92 -7.15 -22.92 14.96
C LYS A 92 -6.88 -21.42 14.90
N PRO A 93 -6.58 -20.77 16.04
CA PRO A 93 -6.19 -19.36 16.04
C PRO A 93 -5.09 -19.08 15.02
N PRO A 94 -5.24 -18.04 14.18
CA PRO A 94 -4.23 -17.70 13.19
C PRO A 94 -2.94 -17.20 13.85
N VAL A 95 -1.84 -17.25 13.11
CA VAL A 95 -0.60 -16.62 13.55
C VAL A 95 -0.76 -15.11 13.57
N TRP A 96 -0.50 -14.49 14.72
CA TRP A 96 -0.64 -13.03 14.90
C TRP A 96 0.70 -12.32 15.15
N HIS A 97 1.80 -13.06 15.05
CA HIS A 97 3.13 -12.48 15.24
C HIS A 97 3.45 -11.45 14.15
N LEU A 98 4.05 -10.34 14.56
CA LEU A 98 4.45 -9.24 13.69
C LEU A 98 5.81 -9.51 13.02
N ASN A 99 5.95 -10.67 12.43
CA ASN A 99 7.14 -11.18 11.74
C ASN A 99 6.87 -11.52 10.27
N SER A 100 5.72 -11.08 9.74
CA SER A 100 5.40 -11.08 8.31
C SER A 100 5.49 -9.67 7.72
N ALA A 101 5.29 -9.56 6.41
CA ALA A 101 5.31 -8.26 5.74
C ALA A 101 4.17 -7.32 6.19
N VAL A 102 3.06 -7.81 6.72
CA VAL A 102 1.97 -6.95 7.23
C VAL A 102 2.20 -6.62 8.68
N TRP A 103 2.32 -5.33 8.98
CA TRP A 103 2.41 -4.83 10.34
C TRP A 103 1.03 -4.59 10.95
N HIS A 104 0.29 -3.65 10.37
CA HIS A 104 -1.06 -3.29 10.80
C HIS A 104 -1.82 -2.59 9.66
N PHE A 105 -3.11 -2.41 9.90
CA PHE A 105 -3.98 -1.60 9.05
C PHE A 105 -4.81 -0.67 9.91
N GLY A 106 -5.47 0.34 9.31
CA GLY A 106 -6.11 1.30 10.20
C GLY A 106 -7.13 2.25 9.58
N TRP A 107 -7.78 2.94 10.51
CA TRP A 107 -8.78 3.98 10.26
C TRP A 107 -8.28 5.35 10.67
N GLY A 108 -8.72 6.35 9.94
CA GLY A 108 -8.51 7.74 10.32
C GLY A 108 -9.45 8.20 11.44
N ALA A 109 -9.10 9.31 12.07
CA ALA A 109 -9.92 10.03 13.04
C ALA A 109 -9.61 11.53 12.99
N GLU A 110 -10.61 12.36 12.68
CA GLU A 110 -10.43 13.82 12.68
C GLU A 110 -10.17 14.36 14.08
N ASP A 111 -10.88 13.83 15.09
CA ASP A 111 -10.61 14.07 16.51
C ASP A 111 -10.18 12.76 17.18
N MET A 112 -8.90 12.50 17.15
CA MET A 112 -8.32 11.25 17.67
C MET A 112 -8.56 11.10 19.17
N LYS A 113 -8.57 12.16 19.96
CA LYS A 113 -8.80 12.10 21.41
C LYS A 113 -10.23 11.65 21.72
N THR A 114 -11.21 12.24 21.04
CA THR A 114 -12.62 11.88 21.18
C THR A 114 -12.87 10.44 20.71
N VAL A 115 -12.31 10.03 19.56
CA VAL A 115 -12.45 8.67 19.02
C VAL A 115 -11.82 7.66 19.98
N TYR A 116 -10.61 7.92 20.48
CA TYR A 116 -9.95 7.08 21.46
C TYR A 116 -10.81 6.88 22.74
N ALA A 117 -11.33 7.98 23.29
CA ALA A 117 -12.19 7.92 24.48
C ALA A 117 -13.46 7.09 24.24
N LYS A 118 -14.09 7.19 23.07
CA LYS A 118 -15.24 6.36 22.69
C LYS A 118 -14.88 4.86 22.64
N HIS A 119 -13.74 4.52 22.07
CA HIS A 119 -13.27 3.12 22.03
C HIS A 119 -12.97 2.57 23.41
N VAL A 120 -12.36 3.35 24.31
CA VAL A 120 -12.13 2.96 25.72
C VAL A 120 -13.46 2.72 26.42
N ALA A 121 -14.43 3.63 26.28
CA ALA A 121 -15.77 3.48 26.88
C ALA A 121 -16.51 2.24 26.33
N ALA A 122 -16.26 1.87 25.07
CA ALA A 122 -16.79 0.66 24.43
C ALA A 122 -16.00 -0.62 24.77
N GLY A 123 -15.06 -0.57 25.73
CA GLY A 123 -14.28 -1.72 26.18
C GLY A 123 -13.23 -2.23 25.20
N ALA A 124 -12.78 -1.39 24.26
CA ALA A 124 -11.71 -1.79 23.35
C ALA A 124 -10.40 -2.02 24.09
N LYS A 125 -9.69 -3.10 23.72
CA LYS A 125 -8.36 -3.40 24.24
C LYS A 125 -7.31 -2.72 23.37
N PHE A 126 -6.50 -1.88 23.99
CA PHE A 126 -5.41 -1.20 23.34
C PHE A 126 -4.08 -1.91 23.59
N PHE A 127 -3.39 -2.24 22.53
CA PHE A 127 -2.00 -2.71 22.55
C PHE A 127 -1.05 -1.52 22.84
N THR A 128 -1.32 -0.39 22.19
CA THR A 128 -0.63 0.88 22.45
C THR A 128 -1.70 1.95 22.75
N PRO A 129 -1.62 2.63 23.90
CA PRO A 129 -2.57 3.70 24.24
C PRO A 129 -2.37 4.91 23.34
N LEU A 130 -3.27 5.90 23.49
CA LEU A 130 -3.16 7.18 22.76
C LEU A 130 -1.77 7.78 22.95
N THR A 131 -1.06 7.91 21.85
CA THR A 131 0.33 8.37 21.81
C THR A 131 0.46 9.58 20.89
N ASP A 132 1.11 10.63 21.40
CA ASP A 132 1.43 11.84 20.64
C ASP A 132 2.78 11.67 19.92
N ILE A 133 2.75 11.80 18.60
CA ILE A 133 3.92 11.81 17.73
C ILE A 133 3.93 13.01 16.80
N SER A 134 3.35 14.13 17.23
CA SER A 134 3.28 15.36 16.44
C SER A 134 4.66 15.89 16.02
N ASP A 135 5.71 15.51 16.75
CA ASP A 135 7.10 15.85 16.47
C ASP A 135 7.79 14.95 15.40
N ILE A 136 7.10 13.93 14.87
CA ILE A 136 7.70 13.04 13.85
C ILE A 136 8.03 13.78 12.54
N GLY A 137 7.39 14.93 12.33
CA GLY A 137 7.51 15.76 11.12
C GLY A 137 6.66 15.26 9.96
N GLY A 138 6.36 16.17 9.04
CA GLY A 138 5.49 15.92 7.91
C GLY A 138 4.10 16.52 8.12
N ASN A 139 3.30 16.61 7.06
CA ASN A 139 1.91 17.08 7.14
C ASN A 139 1.04 15.94 7.68
N THR A 140 0.77 15.94 8.96
CA THR A 140 0.15 14.83 9.69
C THR A 140 -1.30 15.08 10.06
N GLY A 141 -1.87 16.27 9.78
CA GLY A 141 -3.27 16.53 10.04
C GLY A 141 -3.56 17.99 10.42
N ALA A 142 -4.75 18.24 10.93
CA ALA A 142 -5.16 19.58 11.36
C ALA A 142 -4.23 20.08 12.49
N LYS A 143 -3.68 21.27 12.31
CA LYS A 143 -2.79 21.95 13.30
C LYS A 143 -1.49 21.21 13.63
N ASP A 144 -0.95 20.42 12.68
CA ASP A 144 0.31 19.66 12.86
C ASP A 144 0.29 18.67 14.05
N LEU A 145 -0.88 18.32 14.55
CA LEU A 145 -1.04 17.31 15.59
C LEU A 145 -1.17 15.93 14.99
N PHE A 146 -0.43 14.95 15.53
CA PHE A 146 -0.55 13.57 15.13
C PHE A 146 -0.54 12.63 16.33
N TYR A 147 -1.68 11.97 16.52
CA TYR A 147 -1.90 10.96 17.54
C TYR A 147 -2.17 9.64 16.86
N PHE A 148 -1.78 8.55 17.52
CA PHE A 148 -2.17 7.21 17.14
C PHE A 148 -2.46 6.35 18.36
N ALA A 149 -3.14 5.25 18.15
CA ALA A 149 -3.31 4.17 19.13
C ALA A 149 -3.48 2.85 18.39
N TYR A 150 -3.01 1.75 18.98
CA TYR A 150 -3.22 0.41 18.42
C TYR A 150 -4.24 -0.35 19.23
N LEU A 151 -5.29 -0.84 18.53
CA LEU A 151 -6.25 -1.81 19.05
C LEU A 151 -5.87 -3.22 18.62
N GLN A 152 -6.38 -4.21 19.35
CA GLN A 152 -6.34 -5.61 18.92
C GLN A 152 -7.74 -6.09 18.54
N SER A 153 -7.85 -6.77 17.39
CA SER A 153 -9.05 -7.50 17.01
C SER A 153 -9.21 -8.78 17.85
N PRO A 154 -10.35 -9.48 17.78
CA PRO A 154 -10.52 -10.77 18.48
C PRO A 154 -9.43 -11.80 18.18
N ASP A 155 -8.88 -11.82 16.95
CA ASP A 155 -7.79 -12.71 16.53
C ASP A 155 -6.41 -12.04 16.61
N ASN A 156 -6.28 -10.94 17.38
CA ASN A 156 -5.06 -10.16 17.61
C ASN A 156 -4.48 -9.46 16.35
N ALA A 157 -5.26 -9.23 15.28
CA ALA A 157 -4.82 -8.30 14.26
C ALA A 157 -4.60 -6.93 14.90
N LEU A 158 -3.48 -6.29 14.58
CA LEU A 158 -3.18 -4.96 15.05
C LEU A 158 -3.87 -3.93 14.16
N ILE A 159 -4.63 -3.03 14.78
CA ILE A 159 -5.42 -2.00 14.09
C ILE A 159 -4.99 -0.64 14.61
N GLU A 160 -4.54 0.23 13.73
CA GLU A 160 -4.23 1.61 14.08
C GLU A 160 -5.47 2.50 13.93
N ILE A 161 -5.68 3.38 14.91
CA ILE A 161 -6.47 4.59 14.73
C ILE A 161 -5.49 5.75 14.79
N ASN A 162 -5.55 6.67 13.82
CA ASN A 162 -4.65 7.81 13.80
C ASN A 162 -5.35 9.10 13.37
N THR A 163 -4.73 10.22 13.69
CA THR A 163 -5.20 11.53 13.23
C THR A 163 -5.18 11.58 11.71
N ALA A 164 -6.34 11.86 11.12
CA ALA A 164 -6.53 12.01 9.68
C ALA A 164 -7.71 12.94 9.41
N SER A 165 -7.82 13.46 8.19
CA SER A 165 -8.96 14.26 7.74
C SER A 165 -10.17 13.42 7.29
N HIS A 166 -10.28 12.20 7.79
CA HIS A 166 -11.34 11.25 7.45
C HIS A 166 -11.53 10.20 8.55
N HIS A 167 -12.64 9.47 8.51
CA HIS A 167 -12.99 8.40 9.45
C HIS A 167 -13.06 7.01 8.80
N HIS A 168 -12.57 6.85 7.55
CA HIS A 168 -12.63 5.58 6.86
C HIS A 168 -11.36 4.73 7.04
N PHE A 169 -11.42 3.45 6.61
CA PHE A 169 -10.26 2.61 6.38
C PHE A 169 -9.34 3.31 5.37
N GLY A 170 -8.13 3.63 5.77
CA GLY A 170 -7.32 4.54 4.99
C GLY A 170 -5.85 4.17 4.86
N HIS A 171 -5.35 3.15 5.58
CA HIS A 171 -3.94 2.78 5.45
C HIS A 171 -3.65 1.32 5.78
N LEU A 172 -2.54 0.87 5.24
CA LEU A 172 -1.90 -0.41 5.50
C LEU A 172 -0.39 -0.18 5.67
N HIS A 173 0.15 -0.55 6.83
CA HIS A 173 1.59 -0.53 7.09
C HIS A 173 2.22 -1.88 6.82
N LEU A 174 3.33 -1.86 6.10
CA LEU A 174 4.12 -3.02 5.74
C LEU A 174 5.54 -2.91 6.30
N PHE A 175 6.14 -4.06 6.58
CA PHE A 175 7.57 -4.19 6.80
C PHE A 175 8.26 -4.73 5.55
N SER A 176 9.47 -4.25 5.29
CA SER A 176 10.27 -4.75 4.18
C SER A 176 11.75 -4.80 4.55
N ALA A 177 12.46 -5.77 4.00
CA ALA A 177 13.91 -5.82 4.05
C ALA A 177 14.54 -4.72 3.18
N ASP A 178 13.88 -4.32 2.09
CA ASP A 178 14.23 -3.15 1.25
C ASP A 178 12.97 -2.35 0.92
N PRO A 179 12.58 -1.37 1.77
CA PRO A 179 11.39 -0.56 1.55
C PRO A 179 11.35 0.20 0.23
N VAL A 180 12.52 0.56 -0.32
CA VAL A 180 12.61 1.26 -1.61
C VAL A 180 12.30 0.31 -2.75
N ALA A 181 12.93 -0.86 -2.79
CA ALA A 181 12.65 -1.87 -3.82
C ALA A 181 11.18 -2.35 -3.75
N ALA A 182 10.64 -2.53 -2.54
CA ALA A 182 9.23 -2.87 -2.36
C ALA A 182 8.32 -1.76 -2.92
N ALA A 183 8.60 -0.49 -2.64
CA ALA A 183 7.83 0.63 -3.18
C ALA A 183 7.88 0.68 -4.71
N GLU A 184 9.07 0.52 -5.30
CA GLU A 184 9.26 0.46 -6.76
C GLU A 184 8.45 -0.68 -7.38
N TRP A 185 8.37 -1.83 -6.70
CA TRP A 185 7.55 -2.97 -7.11
C TRP A 185 6.04 -2.61 -7.12
N TYR A 186 5.52 -2.02 -6.03
CA TYR A 186 4.11 -1.60 -5.95
C TYR A 186 3.78 -0.53 -6.99
N MET A 187 4.68 0.42 -7.24
CA MET A 187 4.50 1.42 -8.31
C MET A 187 4.47 0.77 -9.69
N LYS A 188 5.38 -0.18 -9.96
CA LYS A 188 5.50 -0.83 -11.26
C LYS A 188 4.31 -1.71 -11.60
N TYR A 189 3.85 -2.53 -10.66
CA TYR A 189 2.86 -3.57 -10.95
C TYR A 189 1.43 -3.22 -10.55
N LEU A 190 1.27 -2.27 -9.63
CA LEU A 190 -0.06 -1.90 -9.13
C LEU A 190 -0.40 -0.43 -9.39
N GLY A 191 0.49 0.33 -10.04
CA GLY A 191 0.23 1.74 -10.30
C GLY A 191 0.19 2.62 -9.05
N ALA A 192 0.76 2.16 -7.92
CA ALA A 192 0.79 2.92 -6.68
C ALA A 192 1.49 4.27 -6.88
N LYS A 193 0.88 5.36 -6.39
CA LYS A 193 1.37 6.73 -6.57
C LYS A 193 2.00 7.24 -5.28
N ARG A 194 3.23 7.72 -5.32
CA ARG A 194 3.88 8.27 -4.13
C ARG A 194 3.12 9.48 -3.58
N ARG A 195 3.02 9.57 -2.27
CA ARG A 195 2.43 10.74 -1.59
C ARG A 195 3.35 11.98 -1.59
N SER A 196 4.62 11.80 -1.88
CA SER A 196 5.61 12.88 -1.88
C SER A 196 6.36 12.92 -3.22
N ASN A 197 6.64 14.11 -3.72
CA ASN A 197 7.50 14.32 -4.89
C ASN A 197 9.00 14.17 -4.58
N ARG A 198 9.38 14.03 -3.30
CA ARG A 198 10.78 13.79 -2.92
C ARG A 198 11.22 12.41 -3.41
N PRO A 199 12.42 12.25 -3.96
CA PRO A 199 12.94 10.94 -4.33
C PRO A 199 12.86 9.94 -3.17
N LEU A 200 12.70 8.65 -3.48
CA LEU A 200 12.89 7.61 -2.49
C LEU A 200 14.35 7.63 -2.03
N SER A 201 14.58 7.60 -0.73
CA SER A 201 15.92 7.59 -0.14
C SER A 201 16.18 6.26 0.53
N ARG A 202 17.40 5.74 0.36
CA ARG A 202 17.88 4.54 1.07
C ARG A 202 18.60 4.89 2.37
N GLU A 203 18.72 6.19 2.69
CA GLU A 203 19.37 6.64 3.90
C GLU A 203 18.56 6.26 5.15
N PRO A 204 19.20 5.70 6.17
CA PRO A 204 18.56 5.41 7.44
C PRO A 204 18.01 6.69 8.09
N ARG A 205 16.80 6.61 8.61
CA ARG A 205 16.17 7.67 9.38
C ARG A 205 15.69 7.12 10.71
N PHE A 206 15.91 7.89 11.77
CA PHE A 206 15.56 7.48 13.13
C PHE A 206 14.57 8.44 13.76
N TYR A 207 13.68 7.91 14.57
CA TYR A 207 12.74 8.66 15.39
C TYR A 207 12.62 8.00 16.76
N ARG A 208 12.84 8.76 17.81
CA ARG A 208 12.86 8.28 19.21
C ARG A 208 13.64 6.96 19.35
N GLY A 209 14.83 6.91 18.74
CA GLY A 209 15.73 5.76 18.78
C GLY A 209 15.32 4.56 17.89
N ASN A 210 14.19 4.61 17.20
CA ASN A 210 13.74 3.55 16.28
C ASN A 210 14.06 3.91 14.84
N GLN A 211 14.53 2.94 14.08
CA GLN A 211 14.74 3.12 12.65
C GLN A 211 13.39 3.12 11.92
N ILE A 212 13.00 4.28 11.39
CA ILE A 212 11.77 4.49 10.64
C ILE A 212 12.00 4.70 9.14
N GLY A 213 13.24 4.68 8.70
CA GLY A 213 13.66 4.78 7.30
C GLY A 213 14.88 3.92 7.02
N PRO A 214 15.10 3.58 5.72
CA PRO A 214 14.33 4.00 4.56
C PRO A 214 12.86 3.63 4.66
N SER A 215 11.98 4.48 4.12
CA SER A 215 10.53 4.24 4.15
C SER A 215 9.86 4.82 2.91
N ALA A 216 8.72 4.29 2.54
CA ALA A 216 7.90 4.80 1.45
C ALA A 216 6.45 4.94 1.88
N SER A 217 5.76 5.91 1.29
CA SER A 217 4.32 6.11 1.46
C SER A 217 3.70 6.34 0.09
N MET A 218 2.73 5.51 -0.27
CA MET A 218 2.11 5.47 -1.58
C MET A 218 0.61 5.35 -1.45
N MET A 219 -0.11 5.86 -2.43
CA MET A 219 -1.56 5.72 -2.53
C MET A 219 -1.93 4.73 -3.61
N ILE A 220 -2.86 3.86 -3.30
CA ILE A 220 -3.70 3.14 -4.27
C ILE A 220 -5.14 3.47 -3.88
N ASP A 221 -5.87 4.15 -4.75
CA ASP A 221 -7.17 4.76 -4.44
C ASP A 221 -7.11 5.66 -3.20
N ASN A 222 -7.90 5.33 -2.18
CA ASN A 222 -7.92 6.03 -0.89
C ASN A 222 -7.14 5.30 0.21
N VAL A 223 -6.37 4.26 -0.12
CA VAL A 223 -5.57 3.49 0.83
C VAL A 223 -4.10 3.87 0.71
N ASN A 224 -3.53 4.31 1.82
CA ASN A 224 -2.11 4.62 1.92
C ASN A 224 -1.33 3.34 2.28
N LEU A 225 -0.49 2.88 1.39
CA LEU A 225 0.50 1.84 1.66
C LEU A 225 1.75 2.49 2.21
N ILE A 226 2.13 2.15 3.44
CA ILE A 226 3.30 2.69 4.12
C ILE A 226 4.24 1.54 4.42
N ILE A 227 5.49 1.65 3.96
CA ILE A 227 6.49 0.60 4.09
C ILE A 227 7.61 1.08 5.00
N TYR A 228 7.85 0.35 6.09
CA TYR A 228 8.93 0.58 7.04
C TYR A 228 10.00 -0.51 6.94
N PRO A 229 11.25 -0.23 7.38
CA PRO A 229 12.30 -1.24 7.44
C PRO A 229 11.95 -2.31 8.49
N VAL A 230 12.24 -3.56 8.17
CA VAL A 230 11.99 -4.71 9.06
C VAL A 230 12.76 -4.61 10.39
N GLU A 231 13.83 -3.85 10.43
CA GLU A 231 14.61 -3.55 11.63
C GLU A 231 13.78 -2.88 12.71
N TYR A 232 12.77 -2.09 12.31
CA TYR A 232 11.79 -1.56 13.28
C TYR A 232 11.05 -2.69 13.98
N ALA A 233 10.57 -3.68 13.24
CA ALA A 233 9.85 -4.82 13.81
C ALA A 233 10.74 -5.67 14.70
N LYS A 234 11.93 -6.02 14.24
CA LYS A 234 12.90 -6.84 14.98
C LYS A 234 13.28 -6.21 16.32
N LYS A 235 13.39 -4.87 16.35
CA LYS A 235 13.72 -4.13 17.56
C LYS A 235 12.53 -4.01 18.53
N ASN A 236 11.33 -3.69 18.02
CA ASN A 236 10.20 -3.30 18.87
C ASN A 236 9.28 -4.48 19.22
N TYR A 237 9.37 -5.59 18.48
CA TYR A 237 8.51 -6.77 18.63
C TYR A 237 9.33 -8.06 18.77
N VAL A 238 10.38 -8.04 19.57
CA VAL A 238 11.36 -9.14 19.73
C VAL A 238 10.67 -10.48 19.98
N ASP A 239 9.67 -10.51 20.85
CA ASP A 239 8.93 -11.74 21.21
C ASP A 239 8.14 -12.33 20.03
N HIS A 240 7.77 -11.51 19.06
CA HIS A 240 7.07 -11.96 17.85
C HIS A 240 8.03 -12.64 16.86
N TRP A 241 9.31 -12.31 16.90
CA TRP A 241 10.31 -12.88 16.01
C TRP A 241 10.87 -14.21 16.52
N LYS A 242 10.90 -14.42 17.84
CA LYS A 242 11.39 -15.68 18.45
C LYS A 242 12.70 -16.19 17.88
N GLY A 243 13.65 -15.27 17.64
CA GLY A 243 14.95 -15.58 17.04
C GLY A 243 14.98 -15.79 15.52
N LYS A 244 13.86 -15.65 14.82
CA LYS A 244 13.81 -15.66 13.37
C LYS A 244 14.46 -14.39 12.81
N THR A 245 15.15 -14.54 11.69
CA THR A 245 15.89 -13.45 11.03
C THR A 245 15.20 -12.94 9.77
N GLU A 246 14.36 -13.78 9.15
CA GLU A 246 13.66 -13.47 7.90
C GLU A 246 12.19 -13.18 8.12
N ILE A 247 11.62 -12.37 7.25
CA ILE A 247 10.19 -12.14 7.15
C ILE A 247 9.51 -13.44 6.71
N GLU A 248 8.43 -13.82 7.40
CA GLU A 248 7.60 -14.98 7.04
C GLU A 248 6.55 -14.59 6.00
N SER A 249 6.05 -15.60 5.28
CA SER A 249 4.88 -15.40 4.42
C SER A 249 3.67 -14.95 5.23
N THR A 250 2.84 -14.11 4.65
CA THR A 250 1.58 -13.70 5.30
C THR A 250 0.54 -14.82 5.34
N ARG A 251 0.68 -15.86 4.50
CA ARG A 251 -0.24 -17.01 4.49
C ARG A 251 -0.33 -17.67 5.87
N GLY A 252 -1.55 -17.79 6.39
CA GLY A 252 -1.82 -18.35 7.72
C GLY A 252 -1.66 -17.37 8.88
N HIS A 253 -1.19 -16.14 8.64
CA HIS A 253 -1.27 -15.07 9.62
C HIS A 253 -2.71 -14.52 9.72
N VAL A 254 -2.94 -13.72 10.75
CA VAL A 254 -4.25 -13.06 10.93
C VAL A 254 -4.64 -12.19 9.74
N VAL A 255 -3.71 -11.44 9.16
CA VAL A 255 -3.86 -10.88 7.81
C VAL A 255 -3.19 -11.85 6.84
N ASP A 256 -4.01 -12.64 6.16
CA ASP A 256 -3.54 -13.71 5.27
C ASP A 256 -2.98 -13.16 3.95
N HIS A 257 -3.74 -12.24 3.36
CA HIS A 257 -3.34 -11.59 2.12
C HIS A 257 -4.01 -10.23 1.93
N ILE A 258 -3.46 -9.47 1.02
CA ILE A 258 -4.06 -8.24 0.49
C ILE A 258 -4.50 -8.48 -0.94
N ALA A 259 -5.53 -7.78 -1.40
CA ALA A 259 -6.03 -7.96 -2.75
C ALA A 259 -6.12 -6.66 -3.54
N PHE A 260 -5.78 -6.79 -4.82
CA PHE A 260 -5.90 -5.72 -5.80
C PHE A 260 -6.69 -6.19 -7.01
N SER A 261 -7.55 -5.31 -7.53
CA SER A 261 -8.40 -5.64 -8.66
C SER A 261 -7.91 -5.01 -9.95
N PHE A 262 -8.22 -5.69 -11.04
CA PHE A 262 -7.93 -5.28 -12.41
C PHE A 262 -9.17 -5.47 -13.28
N ASP A 263 -9.32 -4.64 -14.30
CA ASP A 263 -10.34 -4.86 -15.36
C ASP A 263 -10.06 -6.12 -16.17
N ASN A 264 -8.77 -6.42 -16.41
CA ASN A 264 -8.33 -7.61 -17.14
C ASN A 264 -7.24 -8.34 -16.34
N LEU A 265 -7.69 -9.24 -15.48
CA LEU A 265 -6.82 -10.05 -14.64
C LEU A 265 -5.83 -10.90 -15.45
N ALA A 266 -6.27 -11.49 -16.56
CA ALA A 266 -5.42 -12.36 -17.36
C ALA A 266 -4.23 -11.59 -17.96
N ALA A 267 -4.47 -10.39 -18.49
CA ALA A 267 -3.43 -9.54 -19.04
C ALA A 267 -2.44 -9.06 -17.94
N ALA A 268 -2.95 -8.68 -16.77
CA ALA A 268 -2.12 -8.26 -15.65
C ALA A 268 -1.22 -9.41 -15.15
N LEU A 269 -1.79 -10.60 -14.95
CA LEU A 269 -1.06 -11.79 -14.49
C LEU A 269 0.02 -12.22 -15.50
N GLU A 270 -0.31 -12.22 -16.79
CA GLU A 270 0.64 -12.59 -17.84
C GLU A 270 1.82 -11.62 -17.91
N ARG A 271 1.56 -10.33 -17.76
CA ARG A 271 2.62 -9.31 -17.70
C ARG A 271 3.52 -9.53 -16.48
N MET A 272 2.93 -9.72 -15.30
CA MET A 272 3.69 -9.99 -14.07
C MET A 272 4.54 -11.26 -14.21
N ARG A 273 3.97 -12.32 -14.80
CA ARG A 273 4.69 -13.58 -15.06
C ARG A 273 5.89 -13.37 -15.98
N LYS A 274 5.75 -12.62 -17.07
CA LYS A 274 6.84 -12.30 -17.99
C LYS A 274 7.99 -11.54 -17.32
N ASP A 275 7.65 -10.72 -16.35
CA ASP A 275 8.62 -9.96 -15.57
C ASP A 275 9.23 -10.79 -14.40
N GLY A 276 8.86 -12.07 -14.27
CA GLY A 276 9.39 -12.98 -13.25
C GLY A 276 8.70 -12.90 -11.89
N VAL A 277 7.54 -12.25 -11.78
CA VAL A 277 6.73 -12.29 -10.55
C VAL A 277 6.23 -13.71 -10.32
N LYS A 278 6.44 -14.24 -9.11
CA LYS A 278 6.05 -15.60 -8.75
C LYS A 278 4.54 -15.72 -8.63
N VAL A 279 3.92 -16.47 -9.54
CA VAL A 279 2.51 -16.87 -9.44
C VAL A 279 2.43 -18.06 -8.50
N THR A 280 1.63 -17.94 -7.45
CA THR A 280 1.45 -19.00 -6.44
C THR A 280 0.17 -19.81 -6.68
N ASP A 281 -0.88 -19.18 -7.22
CA ASP A 281 -2.09 -19.87 -7.66
C ASP A 281 -2.56 -19.25 -8.99
N GLU A 282 -2.86 -20.12 -9.94
CA GLU A 282 -3.38 -19.72 -11.26
C GLU A 282 -4.81 -19.18 -11.17
N ILE A 283 -5.27 -18.54 -12.25
CA ILE A 283 -6.62 -17.99 -12.32
C ILE A 283 -7.64 -19.09 -12.05
N ARG A 284 -8.47 -18.86 -11.05
CA ARG A 284 -9.61 -19.72 -10.72
C ARG A 284 -10.85 -18.89 -10.46
N THR A 285 -12.01 -19.55 -10.57
CA THR A 285 -13.31 -18.94 -10.29
C THR A 285 -13.88 -19.54 -9.00
N THR A 286 -14.30 -18.68 -8.10
CA THR A 286 -14.85 -19.00 -6.78
C THR A 286 -16.22 -18.34 -6.56
N ASN A 287 -16.77 -18.41 -5.35
CA ASN A 287 -18.05 -17.78 -4.98
C ASN A 287 -19.19 -18.04 -6.00
N LYS A 288 -19.40 -19.33 -6.30
CA LYS A 288 -20.44 -19.78 -7.25
C LYS A 288 -20.30 -19.17 -8.65
N GLY A 289 -19.07 -18.99 -9.10
CA GLY A 289 -18.77 -18.46 -10.44
C GLY A 289 -18.66 -16.93 -10.53
N LYS A 290 -18.78 -16.21 -9.40
CA LYS A 290 -18.85 -14.74 -9.41
C LYS A 290 -17.51 -14.04 -9.19
N VAL A 291 -16.52 -14.74 -8.66
CA VAL A 291 -15.19 -14.18 -8.36
C VAL A 291 -14.14 -14.91 -9.15
N LYS A 292 -13.37 -14.20 -9.95
CA LYS A 292 -12.24 -14.71 -10.71
C LYS A 292 -10.97 -14.10 -10.16
N SER A 293 -10.06 -14.92 -9.65
CA SER A 293 -8.84 -14.46 -9.01
C SER A 293 -7.64 -15.39 -9.20
N ALA A 294 -6.44 -14.85 -8.95
CA ALA A 294 -5.18 -15.54 -8.95
C ALA A 294 -4.35 -15.06 -7.76
N PHE A 295 -3.29 -15.78 -7.39
CA PHE A 295 -2.39 -15.33 -6.35
C PHE A 295 -0.96 -15.21 -6.85
N ILE A 296 -0.28 -14.19 -6.34
CA ILE A 296 1.15 -13.95 -6.55
C ILE A 296 1.86 -13.75 -5.20
N GLU A 297 3.17 -13.90 -5.21
CA GLU A 297 4.03 -13.49 -4.12
C GLU A 297 4.57 -12.09 -4.43
N GLY A 298 4.24 -11.12 -3.59
CA GLY A 298 4.79 -9.77 -3.63
C GLY A 298 6.07 -9.65 -2.80
N PRO A 299 6.61 -8.41 -2.63
CA PRO A 299 7.79 -8.18 -1.82
C PRO A 299 7.67 -8.78 -0.42
N ASP A 300 8.79 -9.27 0.10
CA ASP A 300 8.87 -9.82 1.47
C ASP A 300 7.89 -10.96 1.75
N LYS A 301 7.64 -11.80 0.76
CA LYS A 301 6.76 -12.98 0.85
C LYS A 301 5.30 -12.65 1.19
N ILE A 302 4.85 -11.40 0.91
CA ILE A 302 3.44 -11.07 1.08
C ILE A 302 2.60 -11.81 0.05
N SER A 303 1.53 -12.44 0.50
CA SER A 303 0.54 -13.04 -0.41
C SER A 303 -0.37 -11.93 -0.95
N ILE A 304 -0.50 -11.88 -2.27
CA ILE A 304 -1.35 -10.90 -2.95
C ILE A 304 -2.34 -11.65 -3.82
N GLU A 305 -3.63 -11.40 -3.58
CA GLU A 305 -4.70 -11.82 -4.49
C GLU A 305 -4.89 -10.76 -5.58
N LEU A 306 -4.89 -11.20 -6.82
CA LEU A 306 -5.31 -10.40 -7.97
C LEU A 306 -6.71 -10.83 -8.34
N ILE A 307 -7.65 -9.88 -8.45
CA ILE A 307 -9.08 -10.17 -8.67
C ILE A 307 -9.58 -9.40 -9.90
N GLU A 308 -10.50 -10.01 -10.65
CA GLU A 308 -11.15 -9.35 -11.79
C GLU A 308 -12.36 -8.55 -11.33
N GLY A 309 -12.40 -7.26 -11.69
CA GLY A 309 -13.48 -6.34 -11.31
C GLY A 309 -13.26 -5.62 -9.98
N HIS A 310 -13.64 -4.35 -9.96
CA HIS A 310 -13.35 -3.46 -8.82
C HIS A 310 -14.23 -3.72 -7.61
N ALA A 311 -13.73 -3.36 -6.43
CA ALA A 311 -14.49 -3.45 -5.20
C ALA A 311 -15.75 -2.57 -5.28
N ARG A 312 -16.89 -3.16 -4.99
CA ARG A 312 -18.17 -2.48 -4.90
C ARG A 312 -19.06 -3.17 -3.85
N LYS A 313 -19.93 -2.37 -3.25
CA LYS A 313 -21.01 -2.90 -2.45
C LYS A 313 -22.15 -3.31 -3.40
N GLU A 314 -22.64 -4.54 -3.26
CA GLU A 314 -23.80 -5.05 -4.00
C GLU A 314 -25.10 -4.72 -3.27
#